data_53dfce906635f169e1e4e08f88fc8f64
#
_entry.id   53dfce906635f169e1e4e08f88fc8f64
#
_cell.length_a   1.000
_cell.length_b   1.000
_cell.length_c   1.000
_cell.angle_alpha   90.00
_cell.angle_beta   90.00
_cell.angle_gamma   90.00
#
_symmetry.space_group_name_H-M   'P 1'
#
loop_
_entity.id
_entity.type
_entity.pdbx_description
1 polymer ?
#
loop_
_entity_poly.entity_id
_entity_poly.type
_entity_poly.pdbx_seq_one_letter_code
_entity_poly.pdbx_strand_id
1 'polypeptide(L)'
;MKRKCVFFRVDSGNVLGFGHLNRCLILADEFKMENFEVHFICQNLEGNLIKNIRKCGFKIHQIRNSNDTITNDFQKTKQILEKFQDRISCLVIDNYRWNKKYEGKLRSMIKCIFIIDDLANRKHDCDILLDPNLYTNFEKRYEKLVSKKCMLLLGPKYILLRKEFFSCKKRKKIEKLKKIFISFGGQDCSNQSIKVLNGIHRSKLEFGEINVVVGKSNKFFKQLRKISKQIKNVKIFSDINNISCLM
;
A
#
# COMPACT_ATOMS: atom_id res chain seq x y z
N MET A 1 22.22 -6.26 24.30
CA MET A 1 22.10 -5.13 23.36
C MET A 1 20.62 -4.86 23.03
N LYS A 2 20.19 -3.60 23.00
CA LYS A 2 18.82 -3.26 22.56
C LYS A 2 18.68 -3.56 21.06
N ARG A 3 17.54 -4.13 20.63
CA ARG A 3 17.28 -4.42 19.22
C ARG A 3 17.34 -3.15 18.36
N LYS A 4 17.87 -3.27 17.15
CA LYS A 4 17.80 -2.21 16.12
C LYS A 4 16.35 -2.02 15.68
N CYS A 5 15.99 -0.79 15.31
CA CYS A 5 14.64 -0.41 14.94
C CYS A 5 14.53 -0.05 13.47
N VAL A 6 13.39 -0.37 12.88
CA VAL A 6 12.96 0.16 11.59
C VAL A 6 11.66 0.91 11.79
N PHE A 7 11.60 2.12 11.27
CA PHE A 7 10.42 2.98 11.35
C PHE A 7 9.73 3.10 10.01
N PHE A 8 8.42 3.08 10.01
CA PHE A 8 7.57 3.32 8.85
C PHE A 8 6.77 4.60 9.06
N ARG A 9 7.00 5.63 8.23
CA ARG A 9 6.14 6.82 8.17
C ARG A 9 5.14 6.64 7.05
N VAL A 10 3.91 6.25 7.41
CA VAL A 10 2.82 5.95 6.47
C VAL A 10 1.49 6.30 7.08
N ASP A 11 0.55 6.75 6.25
CA ASP A 11 -0.82 7.05 6.65
C ASP A 11 -1.82 6.14 5.94
N SER A 12 -3.00 6.00 6.53
CA SER A 12 -4.15 5.33 5.95
C SER A 12 -5.44 6.03 6.41
N GLY A 13 -6.46 5.99 5.61
CA GLY A 13 -7.74 6.61 5.93
C GLY A 13 -8.72 6.56 4.77
N ASN A 14 -9.93 7.06 4.99
CA ASN A 14 -11.01 7.03 3.99
C ASN A 14 -10.63 7.74 2.68
N VAL A 15 -9.83 8.79 2.73
CA VAL A 15 -9.41 9.57 1.56
C VAL A 15 -8.17 8.97 0.91
N LEU A 16 -7.16 8.60 1.73
CA LEU A 16 -5.88 8.07 1.23
C LEU A 16 -5.98 6.62 0.74
N GLY A 17 -7.01 5.89 1.20
CA GLY A 17 -7.10 4.45 0.97
C GLY A 17 -6.17 3.65 1.87
N PHE A 18 -5.98 2.38 1.53
CA PHE A 18 -5.26 1.40 2.36
C PHE A 18 -4.03 0.82 1.67
N GLY A 19 -3.78 1.17 0.41
CA GLY A 19 -2.71 0.62 -0.42
C GLY A 19 -1.32 0.86 0.18
N HIS A 20 -1.04 2.09 0.60
CA HIS A 20 0.22 2.48 1.23
C HIS A 20 0.51 1.65 2.49
N LEU A 21 -0.45 1.60 3.41
CA LEU A 21 -0.27 0.81 4.62
C LEU A 21 -0.09 -0.68 4.33
N ASN A 22 -0.87 -1.25 3.40
CA ASN A 22 -0.79 -2.67 3.09
C ASN A 22 0.59 -3.04 2.53
N ARG A 23 1.16 -2.25 1.62
CA ARG A 23 2.52 -2.52 1.11
C ARG A 23 3.60 -2.34 2.18
N CYS A 24 3.43 -1.36 3.08
CA CYS A 24 4.31 -1.19 4.23
C CYS A 24 4.22 -2.36 5.21
N LEU A 25 3.04 -2.93 5.47
CA LEU A 25 2.89 -4.09 6.36
C LEU A 25 3.62 -5.32 5.82
N ILE A 26 3.60 -5.54 4.50
CA ILE A 26 4.33 -6.65 3.86
C ILE A 26 5.83 -6.49 4.11
N LEU A 27 6.39 -5.31 3.86
CA LEU A 27 7.80 -5.03 4.09
C LEU A 27 8.16 -5.09 5.59
N ALA A 28 7.26 -4.66 6.45
CA ALA A 28 7.42 -4.69 7.90
C ALA A 28 7.51 -6.13 8.46
N ASP A 29 6.75 -7.05 7.90
CA ASP A 29 6.83 -8.47 8.25
C ASP A 29 8.21 -9.06 7.92
N GLU A 30 8.82 -8.69 6.79
CA GLU A 30 10.18 -9.12 6.44
C GLU A 30 11.23 -8.56 7.43
N PHE A 31 11.15 -7.27 7.77
CA PHE A 31 12.04 -6.71 8.80
C PHE A 31 11.87 -7.37 10.17
N LYS A 32 10.64 -7.74 10.54
CA LYS A 32 10.36 -8.47 11.79
C LYS A 32 11.00 -9.86 11.78
N MET A 33 10.98 -10.57 10.64
CA MET A 33 11.66 -11.86 10.48
C MET A 33 13.18 -11.74 10.58
N GLU A 34 13.75 -10.63 10.11
CA GLU A 34 15.16 -10.28 10.27
C GLU A 34 15.50 -9.70 11.65
N ASN A 35 14.62 -9.91 12.64
CA ASN A 35 14.83 -9.58 14.05
C ASN A 35 14.89 -8.08 14.38
N PHE A 36 14.40 -7.19 13.48
CA PHE A 36 14.25 -5.77 13.79
C PHE A 36 13.01 -5.51 14.65
N GLU A 37 13.10 -4.49 15.47
CA GLU A 37 11.94 -3.91 16.16
C GLU A 37 11.24 -2.93 15.21
N VAL A 38 10.02 -3.24 14.82
CA VAL A 38 9.29 -2.46 13.82
C VAL A 38 8.31 -1.49 14.45
N HIS A 39 8.41 -0.23 14.06
CA HIS A 39 7.60 0.88 14.53
C HIS A 39 6.87 1.58 13.37
N PHE A 40 5.61 1.89 13.56
CA PHE A 40 4.83 2.70 12.63
C PHE A 40 4.57 4.09 13.23
N ILE A 41 4.72 5.12 12.41
CA ILE A 41 4.35 6.50 12.71
C ILE A 41 3.22 6.87 11.76
N CYS A 42 2.01 7.06 12.30
CA CYS A 42 0.79 7.28 11.51
C CYS A 42 0.00 8.46 12.04
N GLN A 43 -0.62 9.21 11.15
CA GLN A 43 -1.65 10.19 11.52
C GLN A 43 -2.93 9.47 11.93
N ASN A 44 -3.64 10.04 12.91
CA ASN A 44 -4.94 9.55 13.33
C ASN A 44 -6.05 10.11 12.42
N LEU A 45 -6.09 9.64 11.17
CA LEU A 45 -7.10 10.05 10.18
C LEU A 45 -8.39 9.24 10.35
N GLU A 46 -9.48 9.78 9.85
CA GLU A 46 -10.77 9.07 9.81
C GLU A 46 -10.67 7.81 8.94
N GLY A 47 -11.20 6.69 9.44
CA GLY A 47 -11.15 5.39 8.76
C GLY A 47 -9.75 4.77 8.70
N ASN A 48 -8.80 5.21 9.54
CA ASN A 48 -7.46 4.62 9.58
C ASN A 48 -7.45 3.15 9.99
N LEU A 49 -6.39 2.44 9.62
CA LEU A 49 -6.18 1.02 9.96
C LEU A 49 -5.18 0.80 11.11
N ILE A 50 -5.03 1.74 12.03
CA ILE A 50 -4.11 1.64 13.18
C ILE A 50 -4.37 0.35 13.99
N LYS A 51 -5.63 -0.04 14.14
CA LYS A 51 -6.00 -1.31 14.81
C LYS A 51 -5.40 -2.54 14.13
N ASN A 52 -5.29 -2.51 12.80
CA ASN A 52 -4.70 -3.63 12.03
C ASN A 52 -3.19 -3.72 12.27
N ILE A 53 -2.49 -2.58 12.32
CA ILE A 53 -1.05 -2.54 12.64
C ILE A 53 -0.79 -3.19 14.01
N ARG A 54 -1.60 -2.85 15.02
CA ARG A 54 -1.52 -3.45 16.36
C ARG A 54 -1.76 -4.96 16.35
N LYS A 55 -2.74 -5.43 15.58
CA LYS A 55 -3.03 -6.87 15.44
C LYS A 55 -1.86 -7.64 14.83
N CYS A 56 -1.07 -7.02 13.94
CA CYS A 56 0.16 -7.59 13.40
C CYS A 56 1.33 -7.61 14.41
N GLY A 57 1.13 -7.02 15.62
CA GLY A 57 2.14 -6.98 16.68
C GLY A 57 3.21 -5.91 16.48
N PHE A 58 2.96 -4.89 15.69
CA PHE A 58 3.87 -3.76 15.50
C PHE A 58 3.60 -2.63 16.49
N LYS A 59 4.66 -1.88 16.84
CA LYS A 59 4.57 -0.69 17.68
C LYS A 59 4.05 0.50 16.87
N ILE A 60 3.23 1.35 17.50
CA ILE A 60 2.60 2.49 16.84
C ILE A 60 2.82 3.77 17.60
N HIS A 61 3.24 4.79 16.89
CA HIS A 61 3.31 6.19 17.33
C HIS A 61 2.27 6.99 16.56
N GLN A 62 1.24 7.45 17.24
CA GLN A 62 0.18 8.23 16.61
C GLN A 62 0.49 9.72 16.62
N ILE A 63 0.42 10.34 15.46
CA ILE A 63 0.48 11.79 15.32
C ILE A 63 -0.95 12.32 15.31
N ARG A 64 -1.28 13.16 16.30
CA ARG A 64 -2.52 13.95 16.30
C ARG A 64 -2.21 15.29 15.66
N ASN A 65 -2.84 15.59 14.55
CA ASN A 65 -2.70 16.90 13.90
C ASN A 65 -3.85 17.80 14.31
N SER A 66 -3.51 18.90 14.99
CA SER A 66 -4.41 20.04 15.15
C SER A 66 -4.46 20.87 13.85
N ASN A 67 -3.33 20.95 13.13
CA ASN A 67 -3.21 21.61 11.82
C ASN A 67 -2.49 20.65 10.87
N ASP A 68 -3.13 20.26 9.76
CA ASP A 68 -2.61 19.27 8.80
C ASP A 68 -1.56 19.87 7.86
N THR A 69 -0.48 20.42 8.43
CA THR A 69 0.67 20.90 7.66
C THR A 69 1.79 19.86 7.63
N ILE A 70 2.50 19.77 6.50
CA ILE A 70 3.66 18.90 6.38
C ILE A 70 4.76 19.24 7.39
N THR A 71 4.90 20.52 7.74
CA THR A 71 5.89 20.99 8.73
C THR A 71 5.57 20.43 10.12
N ASN A 72 4.31 20.44 10.53
CA ASN A 72 3.88 19.88 11.81
C ASN A 72 4.05 18.34 11.84
N ASP A 73 3.67 17.66 10.75
CA ASP A 73 3.91 16.24 10.57
C ASP A 73 5.40 15.89 10.71
N PHE A 74 6.26 16.62 10.02
CA PHE A 74 7.71 16.46 10.12
C PHE A 74 8.23 16.66 11.55
N GLN A 75 7.84 17.73 12.24
CA GLN A 75 8.30 18.00 13.61
C GLN A 75 7.91 16.89 14.59
N LYS A 76 6.66 16.43 14.52
CA LYS A 76 6.19 15.32 15.37
C LYS A 76 6.87 14.01 15.04
N THR A 77 7.08 13.71 13.75
CA THR A 77 7.85 12.54 13.32
C THR A 77 9.27 12.61 13.86
N LYS A 78 9.94 13.74 13.71
CA LYS A 78 11.30 13.96 14.21
C LYS A 78 11.39 13.73 15.73
N GLN A 79 10.49 14.33 16.53
CA GLN A 79 10.44 14.14 17.98
C GLN A 79 10.28 12.67 18.40
N ILE A 80 9.53 11.88 17.62
CA ILE A 80 9.40 10.44 17.88
C ILE A 80 10.73 9.73 17.59
N LEU A 81 11.36 10.03 16.46
CA LEU A 81 12.62 9.40 16.03
C LEU A 81 13.78 9.72 16.98
N GLU A 82 13.87 10.94 17.50
CA GLU A 82 14.90 11.39 18.45
C GLU A 82 14.99 10.46 19.68
N LYS A 83 13.87 9.92 20.14
CA LYS A 83 13.84 8.98 21.30
C LYS A 83 14.52 7.64 21.02
N PHE A 84 14.82 7.34 19.76
CA PHE A 84 15.37 6.07 19.29
C PHE A 84 16.66 6.23 18.47
N GLN A 85 17.24 7.42 18.43
CA GLN A 85 18.29 7.83 17.50
C GLN A 85 19.41 6.76 17.32
N ASP A 86 19.94 6.22 18.43
CA ASP A 86 21.06 5.26 18.38
C ASP A 86 20.65 3.85 17.88
N ARG A 87 19.36 3.61 17.74
CA ARG A 87 18.80 2.31 17.39
C ARG A 87 18.21 2.25 15.98
N ILE A 88 18.01 3.37 15.34
CA ILE A 88 17.35 3.45 14.03
C ILE A 88 18.30 2.95 12.95
N SER A 89 17.94 1.83 12.32
CA SER A 89 18.65 1.29 11.18
C SER A 89 18.11 1.83 9.86
N CYS A 90 16.79 2.00 9.76
CA CYS A 90 16.14 2.48 8.55
C CYS A 90 14.86 3.23 8.88
N LEU A 91 14.56 4.27 8.11
CA LEU A 91 13.27 4.95 8.05
C LEU A 91 12.66 4.73 6.66
N VAL A 92 11.57 3.96 6.61
CA VAL A 92 10.77 3.77 5.41
C VAL A 92 9.70 4.85 5.37
N ILE A 93 9.59 5.58 4.26
CA ILE A 93 8.61 6.64 4.06
C ILE A 93 7.74 6.30 2.85
N ASP A 94 6.45 6.16 3.08
CA ASP A 94 5.43 5.98 2.05
C ASP A 94 4.36 7.06 2.23
N ASN A 95 4.70 8.27 1.77
CA ASN A 95 3.86 9.46 1.96
C ASN A 95 4.13 10.51 0.88
N TYR A 96 3.12 10.87 0.10
CA TYR A 96 3.24 11.79 -1.04
C TYR A 96 3.60 13.24 -0.67
N ARG A 97 3.45 13.63 0.59
CA ARG A 97 3.78 14.99 1.06
C ARG A 97 5.26 15.17 1.41
N TRP A 98 5.99 14.07 1.65
CA TRP A 98 7.40 14.11 1.99
C TRP A 98 8.28 14.25 0.75
N ASN A 99 9.38 14.97 0.88
CA ASN A 99 10.31 15.27 -0.21
C ASN A 99 11.72 15.53 0.33
N LYS A 100 12.67 15.77 -0.57
CA LYS A 100 14.07 16.03 -0.27
C LYS A 100 14.32 17.00 0.89
N LYS A 101 13.49 18.06 1.04
CA LYS A 101 13.64 19.07 2.09
C LYS A 101 13.49 18.50 3.49
N TYR A 102 12.51 17.61 3.69
CA TYR A 102 12.23 17.02 5.00
C TYR A 102 13.12 15.81 5.26
N GLU A 103 13.35 15.00 4.24
CA GLU A 103 14.22 13.82 4.29
C GLU A 103 15.66 14.23 4.64
N GLY A 104 16.21 15.25 3.97
CA GLY A 104 17.54 15.76 4.23
C GLY A 104 17.76 16.28 5.66
N LYS A 105 16.72 16.82 6.29
CA LYS A 105 16.80 17.26 7.70
C LYS A 105 16.90 16.09 8.71
N LEU A 106 16.64 14.86 8.28
CA LEU A 106 16.77 13.67 9.11
C LEU A 106 18.10 12.97 8.94
N ARG A 107 18.94 13.37 7.99
CA ARG A 107 20.22 12.72 7.67
C ARG A 107 21.20 12.62 8.84
N SER A 108 21.17 13.58 9.75
CA SER A 108 22.04 13.55 10.96
C SER A 108 21.67 12.44 11.94
N MET A 109 20.43 11.93 11.87
CA MET A 109 19.91 10.92 12.79
C MET A 109 19.65 9.57 12.10
N ILE A 110 19.40 9.56 10.79
CA ILE A 110 18.96 8.37 10.05
C ILE A 110 20.00 7.97 9.03
N LYS A 111 20.60 6.79 9.21
CA LYS A 111 21.62 6.26 8.31
C LYS A 111 21.07 5.78 6.99
N CYS A 112 19.85 5.20 6.98
CA CYS A 112 19.21 4.69 5.79
C CYS A 112 17.78 5.25 5.69
N ILE A 113 17.50 5.99 4.63
CA ILE A 113 16.16 6.48 4.26
C ILE A 113 15.69 5.69 3.04
N PHE A 114 14.59 4.98 3.18
CA PHE A 114 13.97 4.17 2.15
C PHE A 114 12.62 4.79 1.75
N ILE A 115 12.50 5.25 0.52
CA ILE A 115 11.28 5.87 -0.01
C ILE A 115 10.50 4.87 -0.86
N ILE A 116 9.20 4.78 -0.64
CA ILE A 116 8.26 4.14 -1.55
C ILE A 116 7.49 5.27 -2.25
N ASP A 117 7.72 5.43 -3.54
CA ASP A 117 7.09 6.49 -4.36
C ASP A 117 6.70 5.94 -5.74
N ASP A 118 5.57 6.38 -6.25
CA ASP A 118 5.05 5.96 -7.56
C ASP A 118 4.62 7.16 -8.43
N LEU A 119 4.81 8.38 -7.94
CA LEU A 119 4.47 9.60 -8.66
C LEU A 119 5.61 10.15 -9.53
N ALA A 120 6.87 9.98 -9.11
CA ALA A 120 8.06 10.52 -9.77
C ALA A 120 7.93 12.02 -10.12
N ASN A 121 7.35 12.82 -9.22
CA ASN A 121 7.03 14.24 -9.43
C ASN A 121 7.81 15.19 -8.51
N ARG A 122 8.69 14.66 -7.65
CA ARG A 122 9.45 15.45 -6.68
C ARG A 122 10.82 14.83 -6.38
N LYS A 123 11.75 15.65 -5.92
CA LYS A 123 13.10 15.19 -5.54
C LYS A 123 13.09 14.56 -4.15
N HIS A 124 13.89 13.50 -3.99
CA HIS A 124 14.12 12.79 -2.74
C HIS A 124 15.59 12.80 -2.32
N ASP A 125 15.81 12.75 -1.00
CA ASP A 125 17.09 12.50 -0.37
C ASP A 125 17.04 11.15 0.35
N CYS A 126 17.27 10.08 -0.40
CA CYS A 126 17.13 8.71 0.08
C CYS A 126 18.29 7.84 -0.39
N ASP A 127 18.45 6.70 0.29
CA ASP A 127 19.44 5.68 -0.02
C ASP A 127 18.83 4.58 -0.90
N ILE A 128 17.53 4.34 -0.72
CA ILE A 128 16.76 3.35 -1.48
C ILE A 128 15.44 4.00 -1.93
N LEU A 129 15.05 3.79 -3.19
CA LEU A 129 13.75 4.19 -3.69
C LEU A 129 13.09 3.01 -4.42
N LEU A 130 11.85 2.71 -4.04
CA LEU A 130 11.02 1.66 -4.61
C LEU A 130 9.83 2.27 -5.38
N ASP A 131 9.74 1.95 -6.67
CA ASP A 131 8.54 2.13 -7.49
C ASP A 131 8.24 0.82 -8.24
N PRO A 132 7.30 -0.01 -7.76
CA PRO A 132 7.03 -1.32 -8.35
C PRO A 132 6.17 -1.26 -9.62
N ASN A 133 5.77 -0.08 -10.07
CA ASN A 133 4.86 0.05 -11.20
C ASN A 133 5.57 -0.09 -12.54
N LEU A 134 4.83 -0.59 -13.52
CA LEU A 134 5.28 -0.70 -14.90
C LEU A 134 4.83 0.53 -15.70
N TYR A 135 5.78 1.35 -16.11
CA TYR A 135 5.59 2.48 -17.03
C TYR A 135 6.47 2.32 -18.25
N THR A 136 6.18 2.97 -19.34
CA THR A 136 6.94 2.86 -20.61
C THR A 136 8.44 3.12 -20.44
N ASN A 137 8.84 4.05 -19.58
CA ASN A 137 10.26 4.39 -19.30
C ASN A 137 10.54 4.34 -17.80
N PHE A 138 10.05 3.29 -17.10
CA PHE A 138 10.13 3.22 -15.66
C PHE A 138 11.58 3.32 -15.12
N GLU A 139 12.55 2.78 -15.83
CA GLU A 139 13.97 2.80 -15.44
C GLU A 139 14.56 4.21 -15.31
N LYS A 140 14.06 5.19 -16.11
CA LYS A 140 14.59 6.56 -16.14
C LYS A 140 13.80 7.56 -15.29
N ARG A 141 12.67 7.13 -14.71
CA ARG A 141 11.74 8.05 -14.03
C ARG A 141 12.37 8.86 -12.91
N TYR A 142 13.36 8.29 -12.20
CA TYR A 142 13.96 8.89 -11.01
C TYR A 142 15.39 9.42 -11.21
N GLU A 143 15.98 9.33 -12.41
CA GLU A 143 17.38 9.72 -12.68
C GLU A 143 17.71 11.15 -12.21
N LYS A 144 16.77 12.10 -12.35
CA LYS A 144 16.94 13.51 -11.95
C LYS A 144 16.32 13.83 -10.59
N LEU A 145 15.70 12.86 -9.94
CA LEU A 145 14.92 13.06 -8.72
C LEU A 145 15.62 12.55 -7.48
N VAL A 146 16.65 11.72 -7.62
CA VAL A 146 17.45 11.18 -6.51
C VAL A 146 18.95 11.35 -6.76
N SER A 147 19.75 11.11 -5.74
CA SER A 147 21.22 11.04 -5.86
C SER A 147 21.64 9.84 -6.72
N LYS A 148 22.77 9.97 -7.45
CA LYS A 148 23.39 8.84 -8.19
C LYS A 148 23.77 7.66 -7.30
N LYS A 149 23.91 7.87 -5.99
CA LYS A 149 24.19 6.82 -4.99
C LYS A 149 22.93 6.09 -4.51
N CYS A 150 21.74 6.59 -4.84
CA CYS A 150 20.48 5.95 -4.45
C CYS A 150 20.28 4.64 -5.19
N MET A 151 19.98 3.58 -4.44
CA MET A 151 19.59 2.29 -5.01
C MET A 151 18.14 2.39 -5.52
N LEU A 152 17.95 2.23 -6.82
CA LEU A 152 16.64 2.26 -7.47
C LEU A 152 16.08 0.84 -7.64
N LEU A 153 14.95 0.58 -7.03
CA LEU A 153 14.18 -0.66 -7.13
C LEU A 153 12.94 -0.40 -7.98
N LEU A 154 13.08 -0.43 -9.31
CA LEU A 154 12.05 0.01 -10.25
C LEU A 154 11.43 -1.16 -11.00
N GLY A 155 10.12 -1.08 -11.19
CA GLY A 155 9.33 -2.02 -11.97
C GLY A 155 8.79 -3.23 -11.19
N PRO A 156 7.97 -4.07 -11.85
CA PRO A 156 7.21 -5.15 -11.21
C PRO A 156 8.05 -6.22 -10.50
N LYS A 157 9.32 -6.33 -10.82
CA LYS A 157 10.26 -7.24 -10.14
C LYS A 157 10.34 -6.98 -8.62
N TYR A 158 10.10 -5.74 -8.21
CA TYR A 158 10.20 -5.30 -6.82
C TYR A 158 8.86 -5.09 -6.13
N ILE A 159 7.79 -5.66 -6.69
CA ILE A 159 6.46 -5.55 -6.10
C ILE A 159 6.38 -6.20 -4.72
N LEU A 160 5.80 -5.48 -3.76
CA LEU A 160 5.53 -6.00 -2.42
C LEU A 160 4.24 -6.81 -2.45
N LEU A 161 4.35 -8.13 -2.44
CA LEU A 161 3.21 -9.07 -2.48
C LEU A 161 3.09 -9.85 -1.18
N ARG A 162 1.86 -10.08 -0.75
CA ARG A 162 1.56 -10.99 0.38
C ARG A 162 1.97 -12.42 0.02
N LYS A 163 2.41 -13.18 1.02
CA LYS A 163 2.93 -14.56 0.84
C LYS A 163 1.95 -15.48 0.10
N GLU A 164 0.64 -15.26 0.24
CA GLU A 164 -0.39 -16.04 -0.45
C GLU A 164 -0.25 -16.05 -1.98
N PHE A 165 0.31 -14.97 -2.57
CA PHE A 165 0.51 -14.90 -4.02
C PHE A 165 1.67 -15.75 -4.52
N PHE A 166 2.63 -16.10 -3.68
CA PHE A 166 3.75 -16.98 -4.03
C PHE A 166 3.37 -18.47 -3.99
N SER A 167 2.29 -18.80 -3.28
CA SER A 167 1.80 -20.18 -3.13
C SER A 167 0.86 -20.61 -4.26
N CYS A 168 0.52 -19.70 -5.18
CA CYS A 168 -0.40 -20.00 -6.28
C CYS A 168 0.26 -20.91 -7.31
N LYS A 169 -0.41 -22.05 -7.62
CA LYS A 169 0.02 -22.94 -8.71
C LYS A 169 -0.06 -22.20 -10.05
N LYS A 170 0.99 -22.35 -10.88
CA LYS A 170 0.95 -21.85 -12.27
C LYS A 170 -0.27 -22.45 -12.96
N ARG A 171 -1.16 -21.60 -13.46
CA ARG A 171 -2.32 -22.06 -14.23
C ARG A 171 -1.88 -22.52 -15.60
N LYS A 172 -2.50 -23.60 -16.09
CA LYS A 172 -2.38 -24.03 -17.49
C LYS A 172 -2.96 -22.93 -18.39
N LYS A 173 -2.41 -22.80 -19.60
CA LYS A 173 -2.92 -21.86 -20.61
C LYS A 173 -4.43 -22.08 -20.80
N ILE A 174 -5.21 -20.99 -20.65
CA ILE A 174 -6.67 -21.04 -20.74
C ILE A 174 -7.05 -20.64 -22.18
N GLU A 175 -7.68 -21.55 -22.90
CA GLU A 175 -8.11 -21.32 -24.29
C GLU A 175 -9.37 -20.43 -24.38
N LYS A 176 -10.24 -20.46 -23.37
CA LYS A 176 -11.46 -19.64 -23.29
C LYS A 176 -11.59 -18.95 -21.96
N LEU A 177 -11.98 -17.68 -21.98
CA LEU A 177 -12.23 -16.90 -20.79
C LEU A 177 -13.45 -17.44 -20.05
N LYS A 178 -13.23 -18.17 -18.95
CA LYS A 178 -14.31 -18.79 -18.15
C LYS A 178 -14.62 -18.03 -16.88
N LYS A 179 -13.65 -17.27 -16.35
CA LYS A 179 -13.75 -16.59 -15.06
C LYS A 179 -13.35 -15.13 -15.18
N ILE A 180 -14.08 -14.27 -14.52
CA ILE A 180 -13.76 -12.85 -14.38
C ILE A 180 -13.55 -12.56 -12.91
N PHE A 181 -12.45 -11.85 -12.60
CA PHE A 181 -12.19 -11.29 -11.29
C PHE A 181 -12.28 -9.77 -11.37
N ILE A 182 -13.10 -9.16 -10.50
CA ILE A 182 -13.37 -7.71 -10.45
C ILE A 182 -13.00 -7.19 -9.06
N SER A 183 -12.03 -6.29 -8.99
CA SER A 183 -11.67 -5.60 -7.76
C SER A 183 -11.12 -4.21 -8.04
N PHE A 184 -11.73 -3.19 -7.48
CA PHE A 184 -11.32 -1.78 -7.57
C PHE A 184 -10.96 -1.23 -6.18
N GLY A 185 -10.31 -2.07 -5.36
CA GLY A 185 -9.96 -1.75 -3.98
C GLY A 185 -11.14 -1.87 -3.01
N GLY A 186 -10.85 -1.77 -1.72
CA GLY A 186 -11.86 -2.02 -0.69
C GLY A 186 -13.03 -1.04 -0.70
N GLN A 187 -12.79 0.21 -1.03
CA GLN A 187 -13.83 1.26 -0.98
C GLN A 187 -14.53 1.46 -2.33
N ASP A 188 -13.81 1.29 -3.45
CA ASP A 188 -14.32 1.54 -4.82
C ASP A 188 -15.14 2.86 -4.88
N CYS A 189 -14.52 3.97 -4.46
CA CYS A 189 -15.19 5.26 -4.30
C CYS A 189 -15.90 5.76 -5.56
N SER A 190 -15.38 5.42 -6.74
CA SER A 190 -15.93 5.79 -8.06
C SER A 190 -16.92 4.77 -8.61
N ASN A 191 -17.26 3.74 -7.82
CA ASN A 191 -18.26 2.71 -8.16
C ASN A 191 -17.98 1.98 -9.49
N GLN A 192 -16.73 1.62 -9.73
CA GLN A 192 -16.31 0.94 -10.95
C GLN A 192 -16.85 -0.49 -11.03
N SER A 193 -16.98 -1.18 -9.89
CA SER A 193 -17.53 -2.54 -9.84
C SER A 193 -18.93 -2.61 -10.44
N ILE A 194 -19.81 -1.66 -10.11
CA ILE A 194 -21.17 -1.59 -10.68
C ILE A 194 -21.14 -1.26 -12.18
N LYS A 195 -20.26 -0.35 -12.59
CA LYS A 195 -20.14 -0.01 -14.02
C LYS A 195 -19.72 -1.21 -14.85
N VAL A 196 -18.76 -2.01 -14.37
CA VAL A 196 -18.33 -3.24 -15.06
C VAL A 196 -19.44 -4.27 -15.08
N LEU A 197 -20.15 -4.51 -13.97
CA LEU A 197 -21.29 -5.45 -13.96
C LEU A 197 -22.40 -5.03 -14.92
N ASN A 198 -22.73 -3.74 -14.99
CA ASN A 198 -23.68 -3.22 -15.96
C ASN A 198 -23.21 -3.43 -17.40
N GLY A 199 -21.91 -3.22 -17.69
CA GLY A 199 -21.31 -3.51 -19.00
C GLY A 199 -21.45 -4.99 -19.37
N ILE A 200 -21.13 -5.90 -18.46
CA ILE A 200 -21.30 -7.34 -18.65
C ILE A 200 -22.77 -7.69 -18.92
N HIS A 201 -23.69 -7.15 -18.14
CA HIS A 201 -25.12 -7.39 -18.33
C HIS A 201 -25.62 -6.97 -19.70
N ARG A 202 -25.20 -5.78 -20.17
CA ARG A 202 -25.58 -5.24 -21.48
C ARG A 202 -24.96 -6.00 -22.66
N SER A 203 -23.74 -6.53 -22.46
CA SER A 203 -23.02 -7.25 -23.53
C SER A 203 -23.65 -8.59 -23.88
N LYS A 204 -24.53 -9.12 -23.02
CA LYS A 204 -25.12 -10.48 -23.13
C LYS A 204 -24.10 -11.62 -23.21
N LEU A 205 -22.84 -11.36 -22.87
CA LEU A 205 -21.80 -12.38 -22.83
C LEU A 205 -22.00 -13.27 -21.60
N GLU A 206 -21.87 -14.57 -21.82
CA GLU A 206 -21.94 -15.55 -20.74
C GLU A 206 -20.55 -15.93 -20.24
N PHE A 207 -20.37 -15.82 -18.91
CA PHE A 207 -19.16 -16.23 -18.23
C PHE A 207 -19.47 -17.36 -17.23
N GLY A 208 -18.54 -18.28 -17.06
CA GLY A 208 -18.71 -19.40 -16.13
C GLY A 208 -18.73 -18.95 -14.67
N GLU A 209 -17.96 -17.92 -14.32
CA GLU A 209 -17.88 -17.37 -12.96
C GLU A 209 -17.44 -15.91 -12.99
N ILE A 210 -18.08 -15.04 -12.20
CA ILE A 210 -17.73 -13.64 -12.04
C ILE A 210 -17.57 -13.37 -10.55
N ASN A 211 -16.33 -13.14 -10.12
CA ASN A 211 -15.99 -12.88 -8.72
C ASN A 211 -15.76 -11.38 -8.51
N VAL A 212 -16.60 -10.75 -7.70
CA VAL A 212 -16.49 -9.33 -7.33
C VAL A 212 -16.02 -9.21 -5.90
N VAL A 213 -14.87 -8.57 -5.69
CA VAL A 213 -14.31 -8.36 -4.36
C VAL A 213 -14.34 -6.88 -3.98
N VAL A 214 -14.99 -6.58 -2.85
CA VAL A 214 -15.10 -5.24 -2.27
C VAL A 214 -14.84 -5.28 -0.76
N GLY A 215 -14.52 -4.16 -0.14
CA GLY A 215 -14.39 -4.08 1.31
C GLY A 215 -15.74 -3.99 2.03
N LYS A 216 -15.75 -4.31 3.33
CA LYS A 216 -16.95 -4.19 4.19
C LYS A 216 -17.54 -2.79 4.22
N SER A 217 -16.70 -1.76 4.14
CA SER A 217 -17.09 -0.34 4.18
C SER A 217 -17.51 0.22 2.82
N ASN A 218 -17.63 -0.61 1.78
CA ASN A 218 -18.07 -0.15 0.47
C ASN A 218 -19.51 0.37 0.54
N LYS A 219 -19.69 1.67 0.28
CA LYS A 219 -21.00 2.34 0.36
C LYS A 219 -22.00 1.87 -0.69
N PHE A 220 -21.55 1.24 -1.75
CA PHE A 220 -22.38 0.72 -2.84
C PHE A 220 -22.72 -0.77 -2.69
N PHE A 221 -22.40 -1.40 -1.57
CA PHE A 221 -22.57 -2.84 -1.37
C PHE A 221 -24.02 -3.33 -1.59
N LYS A 222 -25.02 -2.55 -1.14
CA LYS A 222 -26.44 -2.87 -1.36
C LYS A 222 -26.81 -2.85 -2.85
N GLN A 223 -26.29 -1.89 -3.60
CA GLN A 223 -26.53 -1.77 -5.05
C GLN A 223 -25.82 -2.89 -5.82
N LEU A 224 -24.59 -3.23 -5.44
CA LEU A 224 -23.85 -4.37 -6.00
C LEU A 224 -24.63 -5.67 -5.84
N ARG A 225 -25.20 -5.93 -4.66
CA ARG A 225 -26.05 -7.10 -4.42
C ARG A 225 -27.32 -7.11 -5.27
N LYS A 226 -27.93 -5.96 -5.54
CA LYS A 226 -29.11 -5.87 -6.40
C LYS A 226 -28.78 -6.23 -7.85
N ILE A 227 -27.69 -5.67 -8.39
CA ILE A 227 -27.26 -5.92 -9.77
C ILE A 227 -26.76 -7.35 -9.96
N SER A 228 -26.03 -7.89 -9.00
CA SER A 228 -25.52 -9.27 -9.10
C SER A 228 -26.60 -10.33 -9.23
N LYS A 229 -27.81 -10.07 -8.71
CA LYS A 229 -28.97 -10.98 -8.88
C LYS A 229 -29.53 -11.01 -10.31
N GLN A 230 -29.19 -10.01 -11.12
CA GLN A 230 -29.65 -9.90 -12.52
C GLN A 230 -28.67 -10.55 -13.52
N ILE A 231 -27.50 -10.98 -13.04
CA ILE A 231 -26.45 -11.53 -13.88
C ILE A 231 -26.10 -12.93 -13.40
N LYS A 232 -26.13 -13.91 -14.29
CA LYS A 232 -25.76 -15.30 -13.96
C LYS A 232 -24.32 -15.39 -13.46
N ASN A 233 -24.08 -16.30 -12.52
CA ASN A 233 -22.75 -16.70 -12.04
C ASN A 233 -21.94 -15.58 -11.35
N VAL A 234 -22.58 -14.52 -10.84
CA VAL A 234 -21.91 -13.46 -10.06
C VAL A 234 -21.86 -13.83 -8.59
N LYS A 235 -20.68 -13.82 -8.02
CA LYS A 235 -20.43 -13.95 -6.58
C LYS A 235 -19.81 -12.67 -6.04
N ILE A 236 -20.38 -12.11 -4.95
CA ILE A 236 -19.81 -10.94 -4.27
C ILE A 236 -19.15 -11.40 -2.98
N PHE A 237 -17.90 -11.00 -2.84
CA PHE A 237 -17.10 -11.28 -1.65
C PHE A 237 -16.75 -9.97 -0.94
N SER A 238 -16.86 -9.99 0.38
CA SER A 238 -16.36 -8.89 1.20
C SER A 238 -15.37 -9.43 2.22
N ASP A 239 -14.26 -8.69 2.41
CA ASP A 239 -13.31 -8.98 3.48
C ASP A 239 -12.64 -10.37 3.39
N ILE A 240 -12.10 -10.68 2.21
CA ILE A 240 -11.42 -11.97 1.97
C ILE A 240 -9.99 -11.89 2.46
N ASN A 241 -9.57 -12.88 3.25
CA ASN A 241 -8.20 -12.99 3.73
C ASN A 241 -7.24 -13.55 2.66
N ASN A 242 -7.73 -14.43 1.78
CA ASN A 242 -6.92 -15.03 0.72
C ASN A 242 -7.55 -14.74 -0.65
N ILE A 243 -7.20 -13.58 -1.20
CA ILE A 243 -7.70 -13.13 -2.51
C ILE A 243 -7.06 -13.89 -3.66
N SER A 244 -5.85 -14.43 -3.47
CA SER A 244 -5.09 -15.13 -4.50
C SER A 244 -5.81 -16.38 -5.01
N CYS A 245 -6.66 -17.00 -4.17
CA CYS A 245 -7.48 -18.16 -4.57
C CYS A 245 -8.59 -17.82 -5.57
N LEU A 246 -8.98 -16.55 -5.67
CA LEU A 246 -10.04 -16.10 -6.59
C LEU A 246 -9.48 -15.58 -7.92
N MET A 247 -8.19 -15.28 -7.98
CA MET A 247 -7.46 -14.83 -9.17
C MET A 247 -6.95 -16.02 -9.96
#